data_d8155a5f18b8d6fb695c1e1244b00b11
#
_entry.id   d8155a5f18b8d6fb695c1e1244b00b11
#
_cell.length_a   1.000
_cell.length_b   1.000
_cell.length_c   1.000
_cell.angle_alpha   90.00
_cell.angle_beta   90.00
_cell.angle_gamma   90.00
#
_symmetry.space_group_name_H-M   'P 1'
#
loop_
_entity.id
_entity.type
_entity.pdbx_description
1 polymer ?
#
loop_
_entity_poly.entity_id
_entity_poly.type
_entity_poly.pdbx_seq_one_letter_code
_entity_poly.pdbx_strand_id
1 'polypeptide(L)'
;RMYQFQRDYVLTLYDRDNGKLFTITELRLSFDIQQNVDHANKNNSAEVKVYNLAQTTLDRFSDKQMALSATLAVGYVGSIQQLLKGDVVQIMTKKVGVDTETTFKIADGFKILNGTKVHKTYPEGVTIGFVIQNIAENNNLEVDVIASGNTDRTLTFGYPATGTLKQILDDLCKPNDLEWSILEGKLTVKDKRSVSPNKNVETAIV
;
A
#
# COMPACT_ATOMS: atom_id res chain seq x y z
N ARG A 1 4.69 35.70 -22.87
CA ARG A 1 5.21 34.31 -22.99
C ARG A 1 4.36 33.43 -22.06
N MET A 2 3.53 32.61 -22.68
CA MET A 2 2.72 31.62 -21.95
C MET A 2 3.68 30.52 -21.49
N TYR A 3 3.92 30.41 -20.19
CA TYR A 3 4.66 29.28 -19.63
C TYR A 3 3.75 28.05 -19.71
N GLN A 4 4.00 27.17 -20.65
CA GLN A 4 3.41 25.83 -20.65
C GLN A 4 4.04 25.10 -19.46
N PHE A 5 3.25 24.87 -18.38
CA PHE A 5 3.68 24.04 -17.27
C PHE A 5 3.78 22.60 -17.76
N GLN A 6 4.99 22.18 -18.07
CA GLN A 6 5.27 20.81 -18.49
C GLN A 6 5.17 19.91 -17.25
N ARG A 7 4.12 19.12 -17.20
CA ARG A 7 3.99 18.07 -16.19
C ARG A 7 4.96 16.95 -16.52
N ASP A 8 5.65 16.48 -15.50
CA ASP A 8 6.60 15.39 -15.61
C ASP A 8 6.20 14.27 -14.66
N TYR A 9 6.58 13.06 -14.97
CA TYR A 9 6.36 11.91 -14.11
C TYR A 9 7.54 10.94 -14.20
N VAL A 10 7.73 10.17 -13.14
CA VAL A 10 8.73 9.10 -13.07
C VAL A 10 8.05 7.89 -12.44
N LEU A 11 7.88 6.82 -13.21
CA LEU A 11 7.49 5.52 -12.69
C LEU A 11 8.75 4.68 -12.53
N THR A 12 9.10 4.35 -11.31
CA THR A 12 10.25 3.51 -10.98
C THR A 12 9.77 2.16 -10.52
N LEU A 13 10.27 1.10 -11.15
CA LEU A 13 10.03 -0.30 -10.76
C LEU A 13 11.34 -0.86 -10.21
N TYR A 14 11.30 -1.40 -9.01
CA TYR A 14 12.45 -2.01 -8.34
C TYR A 14 12.22 -3.52 -8.21
N ASP A 15 13.11 -4.30 -8.82
CA ASP A 15 13.15 -5.76 -8.70
C ASP A 15 13.96 -6.14 -7.46
N ARG A 16 13.27 -6.68 -6.45
CA ARG A 16 13.87 -7.03 -5.17
C ARG A 16 14.78 -8.27 -5.24
N ASP A 17 14.56 -9.14 -6.21
CA ASP A 17 15.29 -10.41 -6.33
C ASP A 17 16.72 -10.18 -6.84
N ASN A 18 16.90 -9.21 -7.73
CA ASN A 18 18.20 -8.93 -8.34
C ASN A 18 18.70 -7.49 -8.12
N GLY A 19 17.96 -6.67 -7.37
CA GLY A 19 18.33 -5.29 -7.05
C GLY A 19 18.28 -4.33 -8.23
N LYS A 20 17.64 -4.69 -9.34
CA LYS A 20 17.56 -3.84 -10.54
C LYS A 20 16.47 -2.80 -10.44
N LEU A 21 16.80 -1.60 -10.91
CA LEU A 21 15.91 -0.47 -11.03
C LEU A 21 15.55 -0.23 -12.49
N PHE A 22 14.26 -0.03 -12.77
CA PHE A 22 13.76 0.33 -14.10
C PHE A 22 12.98 1.64 -13.98
N THR A 23 13.33 2.61 -14.78
CA THR A 23 12.69 3.92 -14.76
C THR A 23 11.97 4.16 -16.08
N ILE A 24 10.71 4.58 -16.00
CA ILE A 24 9.85 4.91 -17.15
C ILE A 24 9.48 6.39 -17.01
N THR A 25 9.85 7.20 -17.99
CA THR A 25 9.68 8.65 -17.97
C THR A 25 8.93 9.16 -19.20
N GLU A 26 9.35 8.90 -20.40
CA GLU A 26 8.92 9.58 -21.62
C GLU A 26 7.68 8.97 -22.30
N LEU A 27 7.10 7.92 -21.75
CA LEU A 27 5.94 7.25 -22.32
C LEU A 27 4.64 7.90 -21.83
N ARG A 28 3.58 7.83 -22.65
CA ARG A 28 2.25 8.20 -22.20
C ARG A 28 1.84 7.36 -21.01
N LEU A 29 1.44 8.02 -19.92
CA LEU A 29 1.04 7.38 -18.68
C LEU A 29 -0.28 7.96 -18.18
N SER A 30 -1.15 7.11 -17.65
CA SER A 30 -2.31 7.50 -16.85
C SER A 30 -2.34 6.70 -15.57
N PHE A 31 -2.91 7.28 -14.51
CA PHE A 31 -3.02 6.59 -13.23
C PHE A 31 -4.34 6.92 -12.54
N ASP A 32 -4.83 5.94 -11.79
CA ASP A 32 -5.95 6.07 -10.88
C ASP A 32 -5.50 5.55 -9.50
N ILE A 33 -5.59 6.41 -8.49
CA ILE A 33 -5.18 6.09 -7.13
C ILE A 33 -6.41 6.05 -6.25
N GLN A 34 -6.68 4.88 -5.71
CA GLN A 34 -7.75 4.65 -4.74
C GLN A 34 -7.14 4.68 -3.33
N GLN A 35 -7.27 5.83 -2.68
CA GLN A 35 -6.96 5.96 -1.27
C GLN A 35 -8.19 5.52 -0.47
N ASN A 36 -8.04 4.45 0.28
CA ASN A 36 -9.11 3.96 1.15
C ASN A 36 -9.13 4.76 2.46
N VAL A 37 -9.60 6.01 2.39
CA VAL A 37 -9.72 6.90 3.56
C VAL A 37 -10.85 6.40 4.49
N ASP A 38 -11.87 5.74 3.94
CA ASP A 38 -13.09 5.34 4.66
C ASP A 38 -13.35 3.83 4.71
N HIS A 39 -12.48 3.01 4.11
CA HIS A 39 -12.70 1.57 4.06
C HIS A 39 -11.72 0.83 4.97
N ALA A 40 -12.21 0.53 6.15
CA ALA A 40 -11.62 -0.41 7.09
C ALA A 40 -11.14 -1.69 6.37
N ASN A 41 -9.97 -2.14 6.74
CA ASN A 41 -9.42 -3.43 6.35
C ASN A 41 -9.04 -3.56 4.86
N LYS A 42 -8.66 -2.47 4.21
CA LYS A 42 -8.16 -2.47 2.83
C LYS A 42 -6.86 -1.68 2.69
N ASN A 43 -6.00 -2.14 1.79
CA ASN A 43 -4.78 -1.42 1.41
C ASN A 43 -5.14 -0.32 0.42
N ASN A 44 -4.37 0.76 0.44
CA ASN A 44 -4.37 1.70 -0.67
C ASN A 44 -3.92 0.97 -1.93
N SER A 45 -4.60 1.23 -3.02
CA SER A 45 -4.28 0.63 -4.31
C SER A 45 -4.26 1.68 -5.40
N ALA A 46 -3.49 1.40 -6.45
CA ALA A 46 -3.45 2.23 -7.62
C ALA A 46 -3.36 1.38 -8.89
N GLU A 47 -3.92 1.89 -9.95
CA GLU A 47 -3.70 1.39 -11.30
C GLU A 47 -2.88 2.41 -12.08
N VAL A 48 -1.71 2.00 -12.55
CA VAL A 48 -0.86 2.81 -13.43
C VAL A 48 -0.82 2.17 -14.79
N LYS A 49 -1.26 2.90 -15.81
CA LYS A 49 -1.30 2.45 -17.20
C LYS A 49 -0.21 3.15 -17.99
N VAL A 50 0.63 2.37 -18.63
CA VAL A 50 1.71 2.84 -19.49
C VAL A 50 1.43 2.38 -20.92
N TYR A 51 1.54 3.29 -21.87
CA TYR A 51 1.27 3.00 -23.27
C TYR A 51 2.56 2.75 -24.04
N ASN A 52 2.52 1.76 -24.93
CA ASN A 52 3.61 1.42 -25.83
C ASN A 52 4.94 1.08 -25.14
N LEU A 53 4.87 0.38 -24.01
CA LEU A 53 6.06 -0.15 -23.36
C LEU A 53 6.72 -1.21 -24.25
N ALA A 54 8.04 -1.14 -24.40
CA ALA A 54 8.78 -2.07 -25.27
C ALA A 54 8.62 -3.52 -24.79
N GLN A 55 8.42 -4.46 -25.73
CA GLN A 55 8.26 -5.88 -25.44
C GLN A 55 9.44 -6.45 -24.63
N THR A 56 10.65 -6.03 -24.93
CA THR A 56 11.85 -6.42 -24.18
C THR A 56 11.82 -6.00 -22.70
N THR A 57 11.10 -4.92 -22.39
CA THR A 57 10.87 -4.47 -21.00
C THR A 57 9.78 -5.30 -20.35
N LEU A 58 8.70 -5.59 -21.07
CA LEU A 58 7.61 -6.45 -20.60
C LEU A 58 8.10 -7.87 -20.28
N ASP A 59 8.93 -8.45 -21.13
CA ASP A 59 9.49 -9.79 -20.92
C ASP A 59 10.34 -9.89 -19.65
N ARG A 60 10.93 -8.78 -19.20
CA ARG A 60 11.67 -8.72 -17.93
C ARG A 60 10.77 -8.73 -16.68
N PHE A 61 9.51 -8.35 -16.85
CA PHE A 61 8.55 -8.24 -15.76
C PHE A 61 7.57 -9.40 -15.68
N SER A 62 7.37 -10.15 -16.77
CA SER A 62 6.30 -11.16 -16.88
C SER A 62 6.35 -12.21 -15.79
N ASP A 63 7.54 -12.67 -15.41
CA ASP A 63 7.72 -13.73 -14.43
C ASP A 63 7.99 -13.23 -13.00
N LYS A 64 7.98 -11.90 -12.79
CA LYS A 64 8.48 -11.27 -11.55
C LYS A 64 7.48 -10.37 -10.85
N GLN A 65 6.19 -10.48 -11.15
CA GLN A 65 5.16 -9.57 -10.64
C GLN A 65 5.24 -9.38 -9.11
N MET A 66 5.37 -10.47 -8.36
CA MET A 66 5.41 -10.42 -6.88
C MET A 66 6.73 -9.91 -6.30
N ALA A 67 7.80 -9.84 -7.10
CA ALA A 67 9.10 -9.34 -6.67
C ALA A 67 9.29 -7.83 -6.90
N LEU A 68 8.39 -7.21 -7.67
CA LEU A 68 8.48 -5.79 -8.01
C LEU A 68 7.84 -4.90 -6.96
N SER A 69 8.51 -3.79 -6.66
CA SER A 69 7.89 -2.63 -6.05
C SER A 69 7.87 -1.46 -7.03
N ALA A 70 6.86 -0.63 -6.91
CA ALA A 70 6.68 0.53 -7.77
C ALA A 70 6.65 1.82 -6.96
N THR A 71 7.26 2.87 -7.50
CA THR A 71 7.16 4.23 -6.99
C THR A 71 6.76 5.13 -8.15
N LEU A 72 5.64 5.84 -8.00
CA LEU A 72 5.21 6.87 -8.93
C LEU A 72 5.46 8.24 -8.32
N ALA A 73 6.25 9.05 -9.00
CA ALA A 73 6.45 10.45 -8.67
C ALA A 73 5.93 11.32 -9.81
N VAL A 74 5.27 12.40 -9.48
CA VAL A 74 4.67 13.34 -10.42
C VAL A 74 4.96 14.79 -10.01
N GLY A 75 4.98 15.69 -10.94
CA GLY A 75 5.21 17.11 -10.64
C GLY A 75 5.40 17.93 -11.88
N TYR A 76 6.07 19.06 -11.69
CA TYR A 76 6.55 19.92 -12.75
C TYR A 76 8.05 19.77 -12.88
N VAL A 77 8.60 20.10 -14.04
CA VAL A 77 10.06 20.08 -14.25
C VAL A 77 10.78 20.85 -13.14
N GLY A 78 11.61 20.14 -12.39
CA GLY A 78 12.35 20.70 -11.25
C GLY A 78 11.70 20.52 -9.87
N SER A 79 10.45 19.99 -9.79
CA SER A 79 9.77 19.72 -8.51
C SER A 79 8.88 18.49 -8.65
N ILE A 80 9.49 17.31 -8.57
CA ILE A 80 8.79 16.03 -8.64
C ILE A 80 8.62 15.51 -7.21
N GLN A 81 7.37 15.14 -6.85
CA GLN A 81 7.04 14.56 -5.54
C GLN A 81 6.55 13.13 -5.70
N GLN A 82 6.91 12.28 -4.75
CA GLN A 82 6.40 10.92 -4.68
C GLN A 82 4.90 10.95 -4.39
N LEU A 83 4.12 10.37 -5.29
CA LEU A 83 2.66 10.27 -5.17
C LEU A 83 2.22 8.91 -4.63
N LEU A 84 2.96 7.85 -4.99
CA LEU A 84 2.60 6.48 -4.67
C LEU A 84 3.87 5.63 -4.50
N LYS A 85 3.83 4.72 -3.52
CA LYS A 85 4.80 3.64 -3.37
C LYS A 85 4.05 2.39 -2.93
N GLY A 86 4.38 1.22 -3.52
CA GLY A 86 3.74 -0.03 -3.14
C GLY A 86 4.31 -1.23 -3.88
N ASP A 87 3.72 -2.38 -3.62
CA ASP A 87 4.06 -3.65 -4.26
C ASP A 87 3.26 -3.82 -5.55
N VAL A 88 3.90 -4.28 -6.61
CA VAL A 88 3.21 -4.64 -7.86
C VAL A 88 2.49 -5.96 -7.64
N VAL A 89 1.17 -5.93 -7.70
CA VAL A 89 0.29 -7.09 -7.48
C VAL A 89 0.00 -7.82 -8.78
N GLN A 90 -0.14 -7.06 -9.86
CA GLN A 90 -0.50 -7.60 -11.17
C GLN A 90 0.03 -6.70 -12.29
N ILE A 91 0.49 -7.32 -13.37
CA ILE A 91 0.85 -6.65 -14.62
C ILE A 91 -0.03 -7.28 -15.71
N MET A 92 -0.75 -6.45 -16.45
CA MET A 92 -1.57 -6.88 -17.58
C MET A 92 -1.26 -6.04 -18.79
N THR A 93 -1.08 -6.67 -19.94
CA THR A 93 -0.88 -5.99 -21.22
C THR A 93 -2.00 -6.34 -22.16
N LYS A 94 -2.59 -5.34 -22.79
CA LYS A 94 -3.63 -5.52 -23.82
C LYS A 94 -3.39 -4.57 -24.98
N LYS A 95 -3.85 -4.97 -26.15
CA LYS A 95 -3.86 -4.11 -27.34
C LYS A 95 -5.12 -3.24 -27.33
N VAL A 96 -4.98 -1.93 -27.49
CA VAL A 96 -6.07 -0.97 -27.55
C VAL A 96 -5.92 -0.15 -28.84
N GLY A 97 -6.65 -0.55 -29.87
CA GLY A 97 -6.48 0.04 -31.19
C GLY A 97 -5.08 -0.21 -31.76
N VAL A 98 -4.35 0.87 -32.04
CA VAL A 98 -2.97 0.83 -32.53
C VAL A 98 -1.94 0.79 -31.39
N ASP A 99 -2.34 1.13 -30.16
CA ASP A 99 -1.48 1.18 -28.99
C ASP A 99 -1.52 -0.11 -28.18
N THR A 100 -0.46 -0.33 -27.42
CA THR A 100 -0.40 -1.36 -26.38
C THR A 100 -0.47 -0.70 -25.01
N GLU A 101 -1.44 -1.08 -24.19
CA GLU A 101 -1.63 -0.60 -22.83
C GLU A 101 -1.13 -1.65 -21.83
N THR A 102 -0.18 -1.29 -21.01
CA THR A 102 0.29 -2.11 -19.87
C THR A 102 -0.19 -1.51 -18.57
N THR A 103 -0.99 -2.25 -17.82
CA THR A 103 -1.54 -1.85 -16.53
C THR A 103 -0.75 -2.51 -15.40
N PHE A 104 -0.21 -1.68 -14.51
CA PHE A 104 0.40 -2.10 -13.25
C PHE A 104 -0.61 -1.86 -12.13
N LYS A 105 -1.05 -2.94 -11.47
CA LYS A 105 -1.80 -2.82 -10.21
C LYS A 105 -0.83 -2.81 -9.06
N ILE A 106 -0.92 -1.77 -8.24
CA ILE A 106 0.00 -1.51 -7.13
C ILE A 106 -0.83 -1.46 -5.85
N ALA A 107 -0.36 -2.11 -4.79
CA ALA A 107 -1.01 -2.06 -3.49
C ALA A 107 0.03 -1.85 -2.39
N ASP A 108 -0.26 -0.92 -1.48
CA ASP A 108 0.62 -0.64 -0.35
C ASP A 108 0.64 -1.80 0.65
N GLY A 109 1.82 -2.21 1.09
CA GLY A 109 2.00 -3.27 2.07
C GLY A 109 1.51 -4.66 1.66
N PHE A 110 1.21 -4.90 0.39
CA PHE A 110 0.63 -6.17 -0.07
C PHE A 110 1.50 -7.38 0.27
N LYS A 111 2.81 -7.29 0.06
CA LYS A 111 3.75 -8.37 0.34
C LYS A 111 3.84 -8.67 1.83
N ILE A 112 3.90 -7.63 2.67
CA ILE A 112 3.94 -7.80 4.13
C ILE A 112 2.65 -8.46 4.62
N LEU A 113 1.49 -7.97 4.18
CA LEU A 113 0.20 -8.46 4.64
C LEU A 113 -0.10 -9.90 4.25
N ASN A 114 0.27 -10.30 3.03
CA ASN A 114 -0.10 -11.59 2.46
C ASN A 114 1.07 -12.59 2.41
N GLY A 115 2.29 -12.10 2.37
CA GLY A 115 3.50 -12.93 2.30
C GLY A 115 4.05 -13.35 3.65
N THR A 116 3.84 -12.54 4.68
CA THR A 116 4.33 -12.82 6.02
C THR A 116 3.44 -13.82 6.73
N LYS A 117 3.99 -14.95 7.12
CA LYS A 117 3.31 -15.95 7.95
C LYS A 117 3.71 -15.76 9.41
N VAL A 118 2.74 -15.57 10.26
CA VAL A 118 2.90 -15.47 11.71
C VAL A 118 2.52 -16.81 12.34
N HIS A 119 3.29 -17.21 13.35
CA HIS A 119 2.96 -18.36 14.19
C HIS A 119 3.38 -18.04 15.62
N LYS A 120 2.46 -17.51 16.40
CA LYS A 120 2.71 -17.09 17.78
C LYS A 120 1.46 -17.23 18.62
N THR A 121 1.63 -17.62 19.90
CA THR A 121 0.52 -17.71 20.84
C THR A 121 0.64 -16.63 21.91
N TYR A 122 -0.46 -15.97 22.19
CA TYR A 122 -0.57 -14.94 23.23
C TYR A 122 -1.43 -15.50 24.38
N PRO A 123 -1.04 -15.27 25.65
CA PRO A 123 -1.82 -15.71 26.80
C PRO A 123 -3.10 -14.87 26.94
N GLU A 124 -4.04 -15.35 27.75
CA GLU A 124 -5.17 -14.56 28.22
C GLU A 124 -4.71 -13.32 29.00
N GLY A 125 -5.52 -12.29 29.05
CA GLY A 125 -5.25 -11.06 29.78
C GLY A 125 -4.39 -10.03 29.05
N VAL A 126 -3.79 -10.34 27.90
CA VAL A 126 -3.11 -9.33 27.07
C VAL A 126 -4.13 -8.52 26.28
N THR A 127 -3.82 -7.24 26.00
CA THR A 127 -4.72 -6.40 25.24
C THR A 127 -4.61 -6.66 23.74
N ILE A 128 -5.70 -6.42 23.02
CA ILE A 128 -5.73 -6.54 21.55
C ILE A 128 -4.70 -5.63 20.90
N GLY A 129 -4.59 -4.39 21.40
CA GLY A 129 -3.60 -3.43 20.91
C GLY A 129 -2.16 -3.93 21.07
N PHE A 130 -1.83 -4.54 22.22
CA PHE A 130 -0.52 -5.15 22.44
C PHE A 130 -0.22 -6.28 21.44
N VAL A 131 -1.20 -7.16 21.17
CA VAL A 131 -1.02 -8.26 20.21
C VAL A 131 -0.74 -7.72 18.82
N ILE A 132 -1.53 -6.75 18.36
CA ILE A 132 -1.36 -6.13 17.04
C ILE A 132 0.02 -5.45 16.94
N GLN A 133 0.38 -4.64 17.92
CA GLN A 133 1.67 -3.94 17.95
C GLN A 133 2.82 -4.94 17.92
N ASN A 134 2.79 -5.94 18.77
CA ASN A 134 3.85 -6.94 18.86
C ASN A 134 4.04 -7.74 17.57
N ILE A 135 2.95 -8.10 16.89
CA ILE A 135 3.02 -8.80 15.59
C ILE A 135 3.58 -7.89 14.52
N ALA A 136 3.14 -6.64 14.45
CA ALA A 136 3.60 -5.69 13.45
C ALA A 136 5.10 -5.39 13.60
N GLU A 137 5.55 -5.09 14.81
CA GLU A 137 6.97 -4.81 15.13
C GLU A 137 7.88 -6.01 14.80
N ASN A 138 7.46 -7.23 15.15
CA ASN A 138 8.22 -8.44 14.83
C ASN A 138 8.35 -8.71 13.32
N ASN A 139 7.53 -8.04 12.51
CA ASN A 139 7.56 -8.15 11.06
C ASN A 139 8.08 -6.86 10.38
N ASN A 140 8.78 -6.00 11.14
CA ASN A 140 9.37 -4.75 10.66
C ASN A 140 8.35 -3.79 10.03
N LEU A 141 7.12 -3.81 10.52
CA LEU A 141 6.08 -2.88 10.10
C LEU A 141 5.93 -1.81 11.18
N GLU A 142 6.12 -0.56 10.80
CA GLU A 142 5.83 0.56 11.68
C GLU A 142 4.32 0.57 12.00
N VAL A 143 3.98 0.76 13.27
CA VAL A 143 2.59 0.68 13.72
C VAL A 143 2.21 1.88 14.58
N ASP A 144 1.00 2.36 14.36
CA ASP A 144 0.35 3.37 15.16
C ASP A 144 -1.00 2.80 15.63
N VAL A 145 -0.99 2.26 16.84
CA VAL A 145 -2.21 1.78 17.48
C VAL A 145 -2.81 2.94 18.25
N ILE A 146 -3.90 3.49 17.74
CA ILE A 146 -4.62 4.56 18.42
C ILE A 146 -5.33 3.94 19.63
N ALA A 147 -4.82 4.25 20.81
CA ALA A 147 -5.39 3.78 22.06
C ALA A 147 -6.87 4.14 22.17
N SER A 148 -7.69 3.15 22.46
CA SER A 148 -9.14 3.28 22.58
C SER A 148 -9.69 2.19 23.50
N GLY A 149 -10.93 2.32 23.92
CA GLY A 149 -11.59 1.28 24.71
C GLY A 149 -11.63 -0.08 24.02
N ASN A 150 -11.57 -0.13 22.69
CA ASN A 150 -11.56 -1.36 21.93
C ASN A 150 -10.17 -1.98 21.80
N THR A 151 -9.12 -1.18 21.64
CA THR A 151 -7.72 -1.69 21.64
C THR A 151 -7.26 -2.12 23.02
N ASP A 152 -7.83 -1.53 24.08
CA ASP A 152 -7.52 -1.84 25.48
C ASP A 152 -8.27 -3.07 26.00
N ARG A 153 -9.23 -3.61 25.25
CA ARG A 153 -9.89 -4.88 25.58
C ARG A 153 -8.87 -5.99 25.72
N THR A 154 -8.99 -6.74 26.81
CA THR A 154 -8.15 -7.93 27.05
C THR A 154 -8.73 -9.15 26.37
N LEU A 155 -7.85 -10.04 25.93
CA LEU A 155 -8.23 -11.37 25.45
C LEU A 155 -8.73 -12.21 26.62
N THR A 156 -9.96 -12.70 26.52
CA THR A 156 -10.58 -13.56 27.54
C THR A 156 -9.98 -14.97 27.55
N PHE A 157 -9.42 -15.38 26.40
CA PHE A 157 -8.74 -16.66 26.20
C PHE A 157 -7.41 -16.44 25.48
N GLY A 158 -6.52 -17.42 25.58
CA GLY A 158 -5.29 -17.39 24.79
C GLY A 158 -5.60 -17.27 23.28
N TYR A 159 -4.79 -16.51 22.56
CA TYR A 159 -4.97 -16.26 21.12
C TYR A 159 -3.83 -16.88 20.31
N PRO A 160 -4.10 -17.93 19.51
CA PRO A 160 -3.13 -18.48 18.58
C PRO A 160 -3.11 -17.64 17.28
N ALA A 161 -2.20 -16.69 17.17
CA ALA A 161 -1.99 -15.92 15.96
C ALA A 161 -1.28 -16.80 14.92
N THR A 162 -2.05 -17.42 14.03
CA THR A 162 -1.53 -18.30 12.98
C THR A 162 -2.13 -17.92 11.63
N GLY A 163 -1.29 -17.67 10.65
CA GLY A 163 -1.72 -17.29 9.30
C GLY A 163 -0.97 -16.10 8.75
N THR A 164 -1.54 -15.44 7.74
CA THR A 164 -0.97 -14.20 7.21
C THR A 164 -1.26 -13.02 8.14
N LEU A 165 -0.40 -12.00 8.10
CA LEU A 165 -0.62 -10.78 8.89
C LEU A 165 -2.01 -10.18 8.63
N LYS A 166 -2.45 -10.18 7.36
CA LYS A 166 -3.80 -9.72 6.98
C LYS A 166 -4.90 -10.50 7.69
N GLN A 167 -4.81 -11.84 7.70
CA GLN A 167 -5.81 -12.67 8.38
C GLN A 167 -5.88 -12.36 9.86
N ILE A 168 -4.73 -12.24 10.52
CA ILE A 168 -4.67 -11.95 11.95
C ILE A 168 -5.23 -10.56 12.27
N LEU A 169 -4.90 -9.54 11.47
CA LEU A 169 -5.48 -8.21 11.63
C LEU A 169 -6.99 -8.22 11.45
N ASP A 170 -7.48 -8.95 10.44
CA ASP A 170 -8.92 -9.11 10.20
C ASP A 170 -9.60 -9.83 11.37
N ASP A 171 -9.01 -10.91 11.90
CA ASP A 171 -9.54 -11.69 13.00
C ASP A 171 -9.59 -10.92 14.33
N LEU A 172 -8.62 -10.05 14.58
CA LEU A 172 -8.57 -9.22 15.77
C LEU A 172 -9.43 -7.96 15.66
N CYS A 173 -9.41 -7.29 14.51
CA CYS A 173 -10.05 -5.99 14.36
C CYS A 173 -11.56 -6.10 14.14
N LYS A 174 -12.01 -6.98 13.23
CA LYS A 174 -13.44 -7.05 12.85
C LYS A 174 -14.38 -7.34 14.02
N PRO A 175 -14.10 -8.33 14.88
CA PRO A 175 -14.99 -8.64 16.02
C PRO A 175 -14.98 -7.58 17.11
N ASN A 176 -13.95 -6.74 17.15
CA ASN A 176 -13.73 -5.76 18.21
C ASN A 176 -14.03 -4.31 17.79
N ASP A 177 -14.78 -4.12 16.71
CA ASP A 177 -15.12 -2.79 16.19
C ASP A 177 -13.88 -1.91 15.92
N LEU A 178 -12.78 -2.54 15.54
CA LEU A 178 -11.55 -1.91 15.09
C LEU A 178 -11.45 -1.96 13.57
N GLU A 179 -10.75 -1.00 13.03
CA GLU A 179 -10.35 -0.96 11.63
C GLU A 179 -8.86 -0.71 11.50
N TRP A 180 -8.27 -1.29 10.49
CA TRP A 180 -6.87 -1.12 10.18
C TRP A 180 -6.66 -0.63 8.75
N SER A 181 -5.58 0.08 8.53
CA SER A 181 -5.14 0.53 7.20
C SER A 181 -3.62 0.57 7.14
N ILE A 182 -3.07 0.41 5.94
CA ILE A 182 -1.64 0.63 5.68
C ILE A 182 -1.52 1.80 4.71
N LEU A 183 -0.71 2.78 5.11
CA LEU A 183 -0.35 3.92 4.30
C LEU A 183 1.17 4.14 4.39
N GLU A 184 1.84 4.13 3.24
CA GLU A 184 3.29 4.33 3.14
C GLU A 184 4.13 3.38 4.02
N GLY A 185 3.65 2.14 4.17
CA GLY A 185 4.33 1.12 4.99
C GLY A 185 4.08 1.23 6.49
N LYS A 186 3.19 2.11 6.94
CA LYS A 186 2.77 2.27 8.33
C LYS A 186 1.38 1.69 8.54
N LEU A 187 1.26 0.76 9.49
CA LEU A 187 -0.01 0.22 9.94
C LEU A 187 -0.66 1.18 10.94
N THR A 188 -1.89 1.58 10.68
CA THR A 188 -2.72 2.32 11.62
C THR A 188 -3.92 1.48 12.02
N VAL A 189 -4.19 1.41 13.33
CA VAL A 189 -5.36 0.72 13.89
C VAL A 189 -6.13 1.69 14.78
N LYS A 190 -7.43 1.80 14.56
CA LYS A 190 -8.32 2.72 15.28
C LYS A 190 -9.71 2.13 15.47
N ASP A 191 -10.51 2.72 16.34
CA ASP A 191 -11.94 2.40 16.46
C ASP A 191 -12.69 2.73 15.18
N LYS A 192 -13.58 1.85 14.77
CA LYS A 192 -14.40 1.97 13.54
C LYS A 192 -15.28 3.24 13.52
N ARG A 193 -15.59 3.78 14.70
CA ARG A 193 -16.41 4.99 14.87
C ARG A 193 -15.60 6.25 15.13
N SER A 194 -14.28 6.15 15.27
CA SER A 194 -13.44 7.33 15.49
C SER A 194 -13.21 8.07 14.18
N VAL A 195 -13.61 9.34 14.14
CA VAL A 195 -13.21 10.22 13.04
C VAL A 195 -11.69 10.39 13.15
N SER A 196 -10.96 10.09 12.07
CA SER A 196 -9.53 10.41 12.02
C SER A 196 -9.34 11.89 12.36
N PRO A 197 -8.42 12.26 13.26
CA PRO A 197 -8.09 13.66 13.45
C PRO A 197 -7.64 14.19 12.10
N ASN A 198 -8.45 15.04 11.47
CA ASN A 198 -8.14 15.71 10.22
C ASN A 198 -6.78 16.38 10.38
N LYS A 199 -5.78 15.89 9.66
CA LYS A 199 -4.65 16.75 9.31
C LYS A 199 -5.24 17.88 8.51
N ASN A 200 -5.21 19.08 9.05
CA ASN A 200 -5.73 20.30 8.50
C ASN A 200 -5.46 20.36 6.98
N VAL A 201 -6.50 20.21 6.21
CA VAL A 201 -6.50 20.69 4.83
C VAL A 201 -6.66 22.21 4.99
N GLU A 202 -5.56 22.95 4.97
CA GLU A 202 -5.62 24.38 4.74
C GLU A 202 -6.18 24.57 3.33
N THR A 203 -7.46 24.88 3.28
CA THR A 203 -8.10 25.33 2.04
C THR A 203 -7.60 26.75 1.80
N ALA A 204 -6.58 26.89 0.97
CA ALA A 204 -6.24 28.18 0.43
C ALA A 204 -7.41 28.64 -0.45
N ILE A 205 -8.23 29.54 0.08
CA ILE A 205 -9.20 30.28 -0.71
C ILE A 205 -8.43 31.38 -1.44
N VAL A 206 -8.39 31.28 -2.75
CA VAL A 206 -7.93 32.36 -3.65
C VAL A 206 -9.15 33.12 -4.11
#